data_caa530344791aaf4041d636639bed371
#
_entry.id   caa530344791aaf4041d636639bed371
#
_cell.length_a   1.000
_cell.length_b   1.000
_cell.length_c   1.000
_cell.angle_alpha   90.00
_cell.angle_beta   90.00
_cell.angle_gamma   90.00
#
_symmetry.space_group_name_H-M   'P 1'
#
loop_
_entity.id
_entity.type
_entity.pdbx_description
1 polymer ?
#
loop_
_entity_poly.entity_id
_entity_poly.type
_entity_poly.pdbx_seq_one_letter_code
_entity_poly.pdbx_strand_id
1 'polypeptide(L)'
;MIVGIIKCLPEKWYNEVGGEKYLTKTFDVNIGKKDWYFQMSLASKPKLIHDILYCYIQINGYLRYRLNIADIRPGGTMVFNDRPVPQTWNAKYWLILTAPVVKPEKPIPFKGFQGFRYTGEIF
;
A
#
# COMPACT_ATOMS: atom_id res chain seq x y z
N MET A 1 10.29 -18.58 -1.41
CA MET A 1 10.06 -18.02 -0.07
C MET A 1 9.11 -16.84 -0.16
N ILE A 2 8.09 -16.81 0.67
CA ILE A 2 7.15 -15.68 0.73
C ILE A 2 7.77 -14.58 1.58
N VAL A 3 7.86 -13.36 1.03
CA VAL A 3 8.40 -12.20 1.72
C VAL A 3 7.44 -11.01 1.75
N GLY A 4 6.32 -11.10 1.05
CA GLY A 4 5.38 -9.99 0.97
C GLY A 4 4.01 -10.36 0.48
N ILE A 5 3.20 -9.33 0.29
CA ILE A 5 1.89 -9.43 -0.32
C ILE A 5 1.78 -8.46 -1.49
N ILE A 6 0.85 -8.74 -2.39
CA ILE A 6 0.45 -7.83 -3.46
C ILE A 6 -0.94 -7.31 -3.13
N LYS A 7 -1.11 -6.00 -3.23
CA LYS A 7 -2.38 -5.32 -2.99
C LYS A 7 -2.70 -4.41 -4.16
N CYS A 8 -3.96 -4.41 -4.58
CA CYS A 8 -4.40 -3.52 -5.66
C CYS A 8 -4.86 -2.18 -5.09
N LEU A 9 -4.44 -1.09 -5.72
CA LEU A 9 -4.89 0.26 -5.42
C LEU A 9 -5.82 0.71 -6.55
N PRO A 10 -7.02 1.23 -6.22
CA PRO A 10 -7.94 1.68 -7.27
C PRO A 10 -7.34 2.81 -8.11
N GLU A 11 -7.34 2.64 -9.43
CA GLU A 11 -6.82 3.64 -10.36
C GLU A 11 -7.53 4.99 -10.22
N LYS A 12 -8.84 4.97 -10.03
CA LYS A 12 -9.62 6.19 -9.85
C LYS A 12 -9.11 7.00 -8.65
N TRP A 13 -8.92 6.36 -7.51
CA TRP A 13 -8.38 7.01 -6.33
C TRP A 13 -6.97 7.54 -6.58
N TYR A 14 -6.12 6.72 -7.19
CA TYR A 14 -4.74 7.07 -7.50
C TYR A 14 -4.66 8.34 -8.35
N ASN A 15 -5.49 8.43 -9.39
CA ASN A 15 -5.54 9.60 -10.26
C ASN A 15 -6.13 10.83 -9.55
N GLU A 16 -7.15 10.65 -8.73
CA GLU A 16 -7.80 11.74 -7.99
C GLU A 16 -6.84 12.41 -7.00
N VAL A 17 -5.96 11.66 -6.36
CA VAL A 17 -5.00 12.24 -5.40
C VAL A 17 -3.75 12.83 -6.05
N GLY A 18 -3.55 12.65 -7.36
CA GLY A 18 -2.42 13.21 -8.08
C GLY A 18 -1.40 12.19 -8.58
N GLY A 19 -1.69 10.90 -8.47
CA GLY A 19 -0.87 9.83 -9.02
C GLY A 19 0.49 9.69 -8.36
N GLU A 20 1.52 9.40 -9.14
CA GLU A 20 2.88 9.18 -8.66
C GLU A 20 3.44 10.37 -7.90
N LYS A 21 3.13 11.58 -8.35
CA LYS A 21 3.59 12.80 -7.68
C LYS A 21 3.11 12.88 -6.23
N TYR A 22 1.86 12.49 -5.99
CA TYR A 22 1.32 12.47 -4.63
C TYR A 22 2.05 11.44 -3.77
N LEU A 23 2.20 10.20 -4.25
CA LEU A 23 2.84 9.13 -3.49
C LEU A 23 4.30 9.43 -3.20
N THR A 24 5.09 9.77 -4.21
CA THR A 24 6.54 10.01 -4.05
C THR A 24 6.79 11.23 -3.19
N LYS A 25 6.14 12.35 -3.45
CA LYS A 25 6.29 13.58 -2.65
C LYS A 25 5.92 13.34 -1.19
N THR A 26 4.80 12.67 -0.94
CA THR A 26 4.31 12.41 0.41
C THR A 26 5.29 11.54 1.18
N PHE A 27 5.81 10.48 0.58
CA PHE A 27 6.78 9.62 1.23
C PHE A 27 8.14 10.28 1.39
N ASP A 28 8.62 11.01 0.38
CA ASP A 28 9.90 11.71 0.46
C ASP A 28 9.90 12.77 1.58
N VAL A 29 8.82 13.53 1.70
CA VAL A 29 8.67 14.54 2.76
C VAL A 29 8.62 13.89 4.14
N ASN A 30 8.06 12.70 4.25
CA ASN A 30 7.83 12.03 5.52
C ASN A 30 8.88 10.94 5.84
N ILE A 31 9.90 10.77 5.02
CA ILE A 31 11.00 9.84 5.31
C ILE A 31 11.62 10.19 6.67
N GLY A 32 11.77 9.18 7.53
CA GLY A 32 12.33 9.35 8.87
C GLY A 32 11.36 9.87 9.92
N LYS A 33 10.15 10.24 9.56
CA LYS A 33 9.12 10.63 10.54
C LYS A 33 8.49 9.38 11.14
N LYS A 34 8.64 9.19 12.46
CA LYS A 34 8.21 7.97 13.15
C LYS A 34 6.71 7.68 13.08
N ASP A 35 5.89 8.72 13.06
CA ASP A 35 4.45 8.61 13.20
C ASP A 35 3.71 8.68 11.85
N TRP A 36 4.45 8.72 10.76
CA TRP A 36 3.81 8.82 9.44
C TRP A 36 3.78 7.48 8.73
N TYR A 37 2.57 7.10 8.31
CA TYR A 37 2.31 5.84 7.61
C TYR A 37 1.27 6.04 6.51
N PHE A 38 1.33 5.17 5.49
CA PHE A 38 0.28 5.04 4.51
C PHE A 38 -0.58 3.83 4.86
N GLN A 39 -1.90 4.01 4.95
CA GLN A 39 -2.82 2.95 5.35
C GLN A 39 -3.62 2.43 4.17
N MET A 40 -3.77 1.11 4.10
CA MET A 40 -4.66 0.43 3.16
C MET A 40 -5.58 -0.52 3.92
N SER A 41 -6.82 -0.65 3.45
CA SER A 41 -7.78 -1.54 4.07
C SER A 41 -7.52 -3.01 3.71
N LEU A 42 -7.75 -3.90 4.65
CA LEU A 42 -7.74 -5.35 4.45
C LEU A 42 -9.08 -5.95 4.90
N ALA A 43 -9.66 -6.82 4.07
CA ALA A 43 -10.88 -7.55 4.43
C ALA A 43 -10.60 -8.74 5.37
N SER A 44 -9.36 -9.23 5.38
CA SER A 44 -8.93 -10.33 6.25
C SER A 44 -7.50 -10.13 6.70
N LYS A 45 -7.14 -10.75 7.83
CA LYS A 45 -5.79 -10.70 8.36
C LYS A 45 -4.91 -11.75 7.67
N PRO A 46 -3.75 -11.36 7.11
CA PRO A 46 -2.81 -12.33 6.56
C PRO A 46 -2.34 -13.34 7.61
N LYS A 47 -2.37 -14.62 7.27
CA LYS A 47 -1.92 -15.68 8.17
C LYS A 47 -0.40 -15.67 8.39
N LEU A 48 0.36 -15.28 7.36
CA LEU A 48 1.82 -15.23 7.40
C LEU A 48 2.34 -13.85 7.81
N ILE A 49 1.70 -13.22 8.78
CA ILE A 49 1.98 -11.84 9.21
C ILE A 49 3.43 -11.62 9.63
N HIS A 50 4.10 -12.65 10.18
CA HIS A 50 5.50 -12.54 10.64
C HIS A 50 6.53 -12.73 9.52
N ASP A 51 6.10 -13.23 8.36
CA ASP A 51 6.98 -13.53 7.24
C ASP A 51 6.94 -12.45 6.16
N ILE A 52 5.90 -11.61 6.16
CA ILE A 52 5.73 -10.58 5.14
C ILE A 52 6.38 -9.26 5.58
N LEU A 53 7.29 -8.78 4.73
CA LEU A 53 8.04 -7.53 4.96
C LEU A 53 7.60 -6.41 4.02
N TYR A 54 7.08 -6.77 2.83
CA TYR A 54 6.82 -5.85 1.74
C TYR A 54 5.38 -5.94 1.26
N CYS A 55 4.87 -4.80 0.80
CA CYS A 55 3.63 -4.73 0.05
C CYS A 55 3.92 -4.17 -1.34
N TYR A 56 3.68 -4.98 -2.36
CA TYR A 56 3.74 -4.56 -3.76
C TYR A 56 2.39 -3.98 -4.15
N ILE A 57 2.41 -2.84 -4.78
CA ILE A 57 1.18 -2.11 -5.16
C ILE A 57 0.93 -2.28 -6.66
N GLN A 58 -0.20 -2.90 -6.98
CA GLN A 58 -0.69 -3.03 -8.34
C GLN A 58 -1.66 -1.88 -8.64
N ILE A 59 -1.45 -1.21 -9.75
CA ILE A 59 -2.32 -0.14 -10.22
C ILE A 59 -2.46 -0.29 -11.73
N ASN A 60 -3.71 -0.34 -12.20
CA ASN A 60 -4.03 -0.33 -13.62
C ASN A 60 -3.23 -1.37 -14.44
N GLY A 61 -3.23 -2.61 -13.96
CA GLY A 61 -2.60 -3.72 -14.68
C GLY A 61 -1.10 -3.88 -14.51
N TYR A 62 -0.48 -3.12 -13.61
CA TYR A 62 0.97 -3.17 -13.39
C TYR A 62 1.34 -3.11 -11.92
N LEU A 63 2.41 -3.81 -11.54
CA LEU A 63 3.09 -3.60 -10.27
C LEU A 63 3.99 -2.37 -10.42
N ARG A 64 3.74 -1.35 -9.61
CA ARG A 64 4.39 -0.04 -9.75
C ARG A 64 5.24 0.37 -8.56
N TYR A 65 4.91 -0.13 -7.36
CA TYR A 65 5.58 0.29 -6.14
C TYR A 65 5.75 -0.87 -5.17
N ARG A 66 6.75 -0.73 -4.32
CA ARG A 66 6.93 -1.57 -3.13
C ARG A 66 7.12 -0.66 -1.92
N LEU A 67 6.42 -0.98 -0.85
CA LEU A 67 6.51 -0.30 0.43
C LEU A 67 6.81 -1.32 1.52
N ASN A 68 7.40 -0.88 2.62
CA ASN A 68 7.60 -1.76 3.77
C ASN A 68 6.30 -1.87 4.57
N ILE A 69 6.03 -3.06 5.09
CA ILE A 69 4.93 -3.28 6.02
C ILE A 69 5.43 -2.97 7.42
N ALA A 70 4.86 -1.95 8.04
CA ALA A 70 5.19 -1.57 9.42
C ALA A 70 4.35 -2.33 10.43
N ASP A 71 3.05 -2.54 10.14
CA ASP A 71 2.13 -3.19 11.06
C ASP A 71 0.84 -3.60 10.34
N ILE A 72 0.08 -4.48 10.97
CA ILE A 72 -1.30 -4.79 10.61
C ILE A 72 -2.13 -4.67 11.87
N ARG A 73 -3.04 -3.69 11.88
CA ARG A 73 -3.81 -3.33 13.07
C ARG A 73 -5.27 -3.76 12.94
N PRO A 74 -5.95 -4.01 14.07
CA PRO A 74 -7.40 -4.19 14.07
C PRO A 74 -8.07 -2.99 13.40
N GLY A 75 -9.16 -3.26 12.69
CA GLY A 75 -9.85 -2.26 11.91
C GLY A 75 -10.65 -1.26 12.72
N GLY A 76 -11.46 -0.55 12.00
CA GLY A 76 -12.29 0.54 12.51
C GLY A 76 -12.38 1.64 11.45
N THR A 77 -12.97 2.75 11.84
CA THR A 77 -13.14 3.89 10.95
C THR A 77 -11.94 4.82 11.06
N MET A 78 -11.37 5.19 9.92
CA MET A 78 -10.32 6.20 9.82
C MET A 78 -10.79 7.36 8.95
N VAL A 79 -10.39 8.57 9.35
CA VAL A 79 -10.60 9.79 8.57
C VAL A 79 -9.25 10.22 8.00
N PHE A 80 -9.19 10.36 6.68
CA PHE A 80 -7.98 10.77 5.97
C PHE A 80 -8.11 12.24 5.57
N ASN A 81 -7.45 13.12 6.30
CA ASN A 81 -7.48 14.57 6.07
C ASN A 81 -6.29 15.08 5.23
N ASP A 82 -5.31 14.24 4.98
CA ASP A 82 -4.10 14.53 4.22
C ASP A 82 -4.31 14.47 2.70
N ARG A 83 -5.53 14.19 2.28
CA ARG A 83 -5.91 14.03 0.87
C ARG A 83 -6.59 15.28 0.35
N PRO A 84 -6.57 15.52 -0.98
CA PRO A 84 -7.26 16.67 -1.59
C PRO A 84 -8.73 16.77 -1.18
N VAL A 85 -9.40 15.62 -1.01
CA VAL A 85 -10.75 15.55 -0.46
C VAL A 85 -10.70 14.63 0.75
N PRO A 86 -11.03 15.12 1.96
CA PRO A 86 -11.07 14.28 3.15
C PRO A 86 -12.00 13.08 2.94
N GLN A 87 -11.54 11.90 3.34
CA GLN A 87 -12.28 10.65 3.17
C GLN A 87 -12.38 9.92 4.50
N THR A 88 -13.55 9.30 4.74
CA THR A 88 -13.76 8.41 5.87
C THR A 88 -13.85 6.98 5.35
N TRP A 89 -13.06 6.10 5.93
CA TRP A 89 -12.97 4.72 5.49
C TRP A 89 -13.09 3.76 6.67
N ASN A 90 -13.85 2.68 6.48
CA ASN A 90 -13.99 1.63 7.49
C ASN A 90 -13.40 0.33 6.93
N ALA A 91 -12.57 -0.35 7.73
CA ALA A 91 -11.94 -1.60 7.35
C ALA A 91 -11.93 -2.60 8.50
N LYS A 92 -11.90 -3.89 8.20
CA LYS A 92 -11.72 -4.94 9.22
C LYS A 92 -10.32 -4.94 9.80
N TYR A 93 -9.33 -4.68 8.96
CA TYR A 93 -7.92 -4.53 9.35
C TYR A 93 -7.30 -3.38 8.57
N TRP A 94 -6.31 -2.73 9.17
CA TRP A 94 -5.52 -1.71 8.52
C TRP A 94 -4.10 -2.19 8.29
N LEU A 95 -3.70 -2.23 7.02
CA LEU A 95 -2.32 -2.47 6.60
C LEU A 95 -1.57 -1.14 6.68
N ILE A 96 -0.56 -1.10 7.53
CA ILE A 96 0.22 0.11 7.78
C ILE A 96 1.54 -0.01 7.01
N LEU A 97 1.72 0.87 6.05
CA LEU A 97 2.87 0.88 5.16
C LEU A 97 3.75 2.09 5.41
N THR A 98 5.04 1.94 5.22
CA THR A 98 6.02 3.00 5.42
C THR A 98 7.04 3.07 4.30
N ALA A 99 7.74 4.20 4.22
CA ALA A 99 8.82 4.43 3.27
C ALA A 99 9.98 3.43 3.47
N PRO A 100 10.85 3.24 2.44
CA PRO A 100 10.87 3.97 1.19
C PRO A 100 9.86 3.43 0.17
N VAL A 101 9.50 4.27 -0.80
CA VAL A 101 8.78 3.84 -2.00
C VAL A 101 9.82 3.35 -3.01
N VAL A 102 9.78 2.06 -3.29
CA VAL A 102 10.67 1.44 -4.28
C VAL A 102 9.90 1.19 -5.56
N LYS A 103 10.48 1.56 -6.69
CA LYS A 103 9.91 1.33 -8.02
C LYS A 103 10.72 0.28 -8.76
N PRO A 104 10.07 -0.58 -9.57
CA PRO A 104 10.82 -1.45 -10.48
C PRO A 104 11.43 -0.61 -11.61
N GLU A 105 12.44 -1.14 -12.28
CA GLU A 105 13.03 -0.50 -13.45
C GLU A 105 11.98 -0.19 -14.52
N LYS A 106 11.06 -1.11 -14.73
CA LYS A 106 9.87 -0.95 -15.59
C LYS A 106 8.64 -1.48 -14.87
N PRO A 107 7.46 -0.87 -15.06
CA PRO A 107 6.22 -1.45 -14.53
C PRO A 107 6.06 -2.90 -14.97
N ILE A 108 5.69 -3.78 -14.04
CA ILE A 108 5.58 -5.22 -14.29
C ILE A 108 4.11 -5.55 -14.51
N PRO A 109 3.74 -6.14 -15.68
CA PRO A 109 2.35 -6.52 -15.91
C PRO A 109 1.84 -7.48 -14.83
N PHE A 110 0.70 -7.16 -14.26
CA PHE A 110 0.06 -8.00 -13.26
C PHE A 110 -1.45 -7.72 -13.25
N LYS A 111 -2.25 -8.74 -13.50
CA LYS A 111 -3.71 -8.60 -13.55
C LYS A 111 -4.27 -8.23 -12.17
N GLY A 112 -5.22 -7.29 -12.15
CA GLY A 112 -5.93 -6.91 -10.93
C GLY A 112 -6.74 -8.05 -10.33
N PHE A 113 -6.95 -8.00 -9.01
CA PHE A 113 -7.68 -9.00 -8.24
C PHE A 113 -8.27 -8.35 -6.99
N GLN A 114 -9.11 -9.08 -6.28
CA GLN A 114 -9.66 -8.63 -4.99
C GLN A 114 -8.85 -9.19 -3.83
N GLY A 115 -8.76 -8.43 -2.72
CA GLY A 115 -8.04 -8.83 -1.52
C GLY A 115 -6.53 -8.63 -1.64
N PHE A 116 -5.78 -9.61 -1.17
CA PHE A 116 -4.33 -9.62 -1.28
C PHE A 116 -3.83 -11.00 -1.71
N ARG A 117 -2.61 -11.06 -2.23
CA ARG A 117 -1.92 -12.31 -2.58
C ARG A 117 -0.53 -12.33 -1.99
N TYR A 118 -0.12 -13.50 -1.49
CA TYR A 118 1.27 -13.70 -1.06
C TYR A 118 2.20 -13.75 -2.26
N THR A 119 3.43 -13.29 -2.07
CA THR A 119 4.45 -13.33 -3.11
C THR A 119 5.85 -13.47 -2.53
N GLY A 120 6.77 -14.01 -3.34
CA GLY A 120 8.18 -13.87 -3.12
C GLY A 120 8.66 -12.47 -3.52
N GLU A 121 9.97 -12.24 -3.45
CA GLU A 121 10.56 -10.97 -3.87
C GLU A 121 10.43 -10.82 -5.38
N ILE A 122 9.91 -9.67 -5.83
CA ILE A 122 9.71 -9.35 -7.23
C ILE A 122 10.72 -8.28 -7.66
N PHE A 123 10.90 -7.26 -6.85
CA PHE A 123 11.91 -6.23 -7.05
C PHE A 123 12.25 -5.53 -5.75
#